data_733ee2bbb9e7df247130818734e551d8
#
_entry.id   733ee2bbb9e7df247130818734e551d8
#
_cell.length_a   1.000
_cell.length_b   1.000
_cell.length_c   1.000
_cell.angle_alpha   90.00
_cell.angle_beta   90.00
_cell.angle_gamma   90.00
#
_symmetry.space_group_name_H-M   'P 1'
#
loop_
_entity.id
_entity.type
_entity.pdbx_description
1 polymer ?
#
loop_
_entity_poly.entity_id
_entity_poly.type
_entity_poly.pdbx_seq_one_letter_code
_entity_poly.pdbx_strand_id
1 'polypeptide(L)'
;MKLLEFWEEISLMPDAVRQLEKLEITEGEYEKLRELFLRDVNLFYEAVKKREDFRLVFLYCFSKMACEVYDRYCEQGISRRVYRDTFYDLTLWCENCYKAYGEYGIAQYDWFCRHLDMSLFRLGRLEFERIPSLWEIQTDGISVHKGDPVISVHIPQGEKLELDACLDSFRQAEQFWKEKQVYLCHSWLLYPGLKEIMKPESNILQLQTLFHIVAVDFEGREAEERIFGELETDPRNYAEDTSLQRAARKYLLSGEKLGSGLGVWTG
;
A
#
# COMPACT_ATOMS: atom_id res chain seq x y z
N MET A 1 -16.30 11.44 -13.49
CA MET A 1 -16.86 11.56 -12.12
C MET A 1 -16.62 12.98 -11.60
N LYS A 2 -17.53 13.55 -10.79
CA LYS A 2 -17.30 14.87 -10.15
C LYS A 2 -16.48 14.73 -8.87
N LEU A 3 -15.65 15.73 -8.55
CA LEU A 3 -14.70 15.65 -7.42
C LEU A 3 -15.40 15.46 -6.05
N LEU A 4 -16.49 16.16 -5.78
CA LEU A 4 -17.27 15.98 -4.54
C LEU A 4 -17.88 14.56 -4.45
N GLU A 5 -18.44 14.07 -5.55
CA GLU A 5 -18.95 12.70 -5.63
C GLU A 5 -17.85 11.66 -5.36
N PHE A 6 -16.65 11.90 -5.88
CA PHE A 6 -15.50 11.03 -5.64
C PHE A 6 -15.10 11.00 -4.16
N TRP A 7 -15.01 12.15 -3.50
CA TRP A 7 -14.67 12.19 -2.07
C TRP A 7 -15.70 11.50 -1.18
N GLU A 8 -17.00 11.62 -1.54
CA GLU A 8 -18.07 10.86 -0.88
C GLU A 8 -17.91 9.35 -1.12
N GLU A 9 -17.62 8.94 -2.35
CA GLU A 9 -17.45 7.55 -2.75
C GLU A 9 -16.32 6.85 -1.96
N ILE A 10 -15.18 7.51 -1.79
CA ILE A 10 -14.05 7.00 -1.01
C ILE A 10 -14.18 7.27 0.49
N SER A 11 -15.30 7.84 0.95
CA SER A 11 -15.54 8.19 2.36
C SER A 11 -14.44 9.07 2.96
N LEU A 12 -13.93 10.05 2.18
CA LEU A 12 -12.91 10.98 2.67
C LEU A 12 -13.43 11.77 3.88
N MET A 13 -12.56 11.98 4.90
CA MET A 13 -12.95 12.65 6.13
C MET A 13 -13.56 14.03 5.86
N PRO A 14 -14.68 14.40 6.51
CA PRO A 14 -15.34 15.69 6.28
C PRO A 14 -14.43 16.90 6.54
N ASP A 15 -13.51 16.81 7.49
CA ASP A 15 -12.54 17.86 7.78
C ASP A 15 -11.51 18.04 6.67
N ALA A 16 -11.05 16.93 6.06
CA ALA A 16 -10.18 16.97 4.89
C ALA A 16 -10.90 17.60 3.70
N VAL A 17 -12.16 17.23 3.45
CA VAL A 17 -12.99 17.81 2.39
C VAL A 17 -13.12 19.34 2.58
N ARG A 18 -13.43 19.80 3.82
CA ARG A 18 -13.52 21.25 4.11
C ARG A 18 -12.22 22.02 3.87
N GLN A 19 -11.05 21.37 4.06
CA GLN A 19 -9.76 21.98 3.73
C GLN A 19 -9.50 22.00 2.23
N LEU A 20 -9.84 20.92 1.52
CA LEU A 20 -9.73 20.85 0.06
C LEU A 20 -10.62 21.88 -0.64
N GLU A 21 -11.84 22.15 -0.13
CA GLU A 21 -12.73 23.19 -0.66
C GLU A 21 -12.18 24.60 -0.49
N LYS A 22 -11.29 24.83 0.47
CA LYS A 22 -10.63 26.12 0.75
C LYS A 22 -9.25 26.23 0.11
N LEU A 23 -8.77 25.13 -0.53
CA LEU A 23 -7.46 25.12 -1.13
C LEU A 23 -7.39 26.09 -2.31
N GLU A 24 -6.45 27.02 -2.23
CA GLU A 24 -6.20 27.99 -3.29
C GLU A 24 -5.32 27.37 -4.37
N ILE A 25 -5.95 26.69 -5.32
CA ILE A 25 -5.33 26.16 -6.52
C ILE A 25 -6.24 26.42 -7.72
N THR A 26 -5.72 27.13 -8.71
CA THR A 26 -6.45 27.42 -9.94
C THR A 26 -6.44 26.21 -10.88
N GLU A 27 -7.42 26.15 -11.78
CA GLU A 27 -7.46 25.10 -12.81
C GLU A 27 -6.16 25.08 -13.65
N GLY A 28 -5.65 26.27 -14.01
CA GLY A 28 -4.40 26.37 -14.77
C GLY A 28 -3.15 25.90 -14.00
N GLU A 29 -3.13 25.98 -12.67
CA GLU A 29 -2.07 25.42 -11.84
C GLU A 29 -2.19 23.89 -11.78
N TYR A 30 -3.40 23.38 -11.59
CA TYR A 30 -3.64 21.94 -11.63
C TYR A 30 -3.20 21.32 -12.97
N GLU A 31 -3.61 21.92 -14.10
CA GLU A 31 -3.24 21.42 -15.43
C GLU A 31 -1.71 21.38 -15.62
N LYS A 32 -0.98 22.38 -15.15
CA LYS A 32 0.50 22.35 -15.17
C LYS A 32 1.08 21.21 -14.32
N LEU A 33 0.53 20.98 -13.12
CA LEU A 33 0.98 19.87 -12.26
C LEU A 33 0.64 18.52 -12.89
N ARG A 34 -0.53 18.40 -13.50
CA ARG A 34 -0.96 17.21 -14.23
C ARG A 34 -0.06 16.91 -15.44
N GLU A 35 0.30 17.94 -16.22
CA GLU A 35 1.25 17.80 -17.33
C GLU A 35 2.62 17.31 -16.83
N LEU A 36 3.10 17.82 -15.70
CA LEU A 36 4.33 17.33 -15.07
C LEU A 36 4.20 15.87 -14.68
N PHE A 37 3.11 15.46 -14.04
CA PHE A 37 2.85 14.08 -13.66
C PHE A 37 2.89 13.13 -14.86
N LEU A 38 2.23 13.48 -15.96
CA LEU A 38 2.18 12.67 -17.17
C LEU A 38 3.53 12.60 -17.90
N ARG A 39 4.37 13.62 -17.78
CA ARG A 39 5.68 13.69 -18.42
C ARG A 39 6.76 13.00 -17.60
N ASP A 40 6.83 13.29 -16.32
CA ASP A 40 7.79 12.77 -15.36
C ASP A 40 7.25 12.99 -13.95
N VAL A 41 6.88 11.91 -13.29
CA VAL A 41 6.27 11.95 -11.97
C VAL A 41 7.19 12.60 -10.91
N ASN A 42 8.52 12.49 -11.06
CA ASN A 42 9.44 13.13 -10.12
C ASN A 42 9.41 14.66 -10.23
N LEU A 43 9.24 15.20 -11.44
CA LEU A 43 9.05 16.64 -11.63
C LEU A 43 7.76 17.15 -10.99
N PHE A 44 6.70 16.34 -11.05
CA PHE A 44 5.46 16.63 -10.33
C PHE A 44 5.68 16.67 -8.82
N TYR A 45 6.34 15.64 -8.25
CA TYR A 45 6.63 15.59 -6.82
C TYR A 45 7.45 16.80 -6.36
N GLU A 46 8.50 17.13 -7.11
CA GLU A 46 9.35 18.30 -6.79
C GLU A 46 8.59 19.63 -6.92
N ALA A 47 7.68 19.76 -7.88
CA ALA A 47 6.87 20.95 -8.04
C ALA A 47 5.89 21.13 -6.87
N VAL A 48 5.18 20.07 -6.48
CA VAL A 48 4.23 20.11 -5.37
C VAL A 48 4.93 20.35 -4.03
N LYS A 49 6.06 19.69 -3.75
CA LYS A 49 6.83 19.86 -2.50
C LYS A 49 7.35 21.27 -2.24
N LYS A 50 7.36 22.14 -3.23
CA LYS A 50 7.73 23.57 -3.03
C LYS A 50 6.64 24.39 -2.33
N ARG A 51 5.43 23.86 -2.20
CA ARG A 51 4.33 24.52 -1.51
C ARG A 51 4.34 24.17 -0.02
N GLU A 52 3.93 25.10 0.82
CA GLU A 52 3.78 24.86 2.26
C GLU A 52 2.68 23.81 2.54
N ASP A 53 1.60 23.86 1.76
CA ASP A 53 0.43 22.97 1.84
C ASP A 53 0.57 21.70 0.96
N PHE A 54 1.77 21.27 0.63
CA PHE A 54 2.07 20.25 -0.37
C PHE A 54 1.31 18.92 -0.13
N ARG A 55 1.10 18.53 1.13
CA ARG A 55 0.38 17.30 1.45
C ARG A 55 -1.08 17.37 0.99
N LEU A 56 -1.73 18.52 1.24
CA LEU A 56 -3.10 18.75 0.81
C LEU A 56 -3.19 18.87 -0.71
N VAL A 57 -2.20 19.48 -1.35
CA VAL A 57 -2.11 19.58 -2.82
C VAL A 57 -1.93 18.21 -3.46
N PHE A 58 -1.15 17.31 -2.89
CA PHE A 58 -1.07 15.92 -3.35
C PHE A 58 -2.45 15.24 -3.29
N LEU A 59 -3.16 15.33 -2.16
CA LEU A 59 -4.50 14.76 -2.02
C LEU A 59 -5.47 15.32 -3.07
N TYR A 60 -5.43 16.62 -3.30
CA TYR A 60 -6.25 17.29 -4.32
C TYR A 60 -5.92 16.78 -5.74
N CYS A 61 -4.65 16.81 -6.12
CA CYS A 61 -4.22 16.40 -7.46
C CYS A 61 -4.54 14.93 -7.73
N PHE A 62 -4.25 14.02 -6.78
CA PHE A 62 -4.58 12.61 -6.93
C PHE A 62 -6.09 12.37 -6.99
N SER A 63 -6.90 13.10 -6.22
CA SER A 63 -8.36 13.05 -6.30
C SER A 63 -8.88 13.49 -7.68
N LYS A 64 -8.36 14.58 -8.23
CA LYS A 64 -8.76 15.04 -9.57
C LYS A 64 -8.35 14.03 -10.65
N MET A 65 -7.13 13.54 -10.62
CA MET A 65 -6.64 12.52 -11.58
C MET A 65 -7.41 11.20 -11.44
N ALA A 66 -7.81 10.82 -10.21
CA ALA A 66 -8.70 9.67 -10.00
C ALA A 66 -10.06 9.87 -10.70
N CYS A 67 -10.66 11.06 -10.62
CA CYS A 67 -11.89 11.37 -11.37
C CYS A 67 -11.71 11.22 -12.89
N GLU A 68 -10.57 11.61 -13.42
CA GLU A 68 -10.25 11.52 -14.85
C GLU A 68 -10.06 10.05 -15.31
N VAL A 69 -9.43 9.22 -14.48
CA VAL A 69 -9.18 7.82 -14.84
C VAL A 69 -10.45 6.95 -14.75
N TYR A 70 -11.53 7.45 -14.15
CA TYR A 70 -12.79 6.70 -13.97
C TYR A 70 -13.37 6.17 -15.29
N ASP A 71 -13.33 6.97 -16.36
CA ASP A 71 -13.87 6.56 -17.67
C ASP A 71 -13.08 5.36 -18.24
N ARG A 72 -11.75 5.31 -18.01
CA ARG A 72 -10.92 4.16 -18.39
C ARG A 72 -11.28 2.89 -17.63
N TYR A 73 -11.67 2.99 -16.33
CA TYR A 73 -12.20 1.86 -15.56
C TYR A 73 -13.50 1.34 -16.20
N CYS A 74 -14.41 2.24 -16.58
CA CYS A 74 -15.66 1.89 -17.27
C CYS A 74 -15.40 1.22 -18.63
N GLU A 75 -14.51 1.77 -19.45
CA GLU A 75 -14.13 1.24 -20.77
C GLU A 75 -13.53 -0.17 -20.68
N GLN A 76 -12.75 -0.45 -19.63
CA GLN A 76 -12.18 -1.77 -19.37
C GLN A 76 -13.15 -2.75 -18.68
N GLY A 77 -14.38 -2.31 -18.39
CA GLY A 77 -15.37 -3.12 -17.71
C GLY A 77 -15.04 -3.40 -16.23
N ILE A 78 -14.16 -2.60 -15.63
CA ILE A 78 -13.82 -2.69 -14.21
C ILE A 78 -14.97 -2.09 -13.40
N SER A 79 -15.45 -2.82 -12.40
CA SER A 79 -16.61 -2.40 -11.64
C SER A 79 -16.36 -1.14 -10.81
N ARG A 80 -17.41 -0.33 -10.60
CA ARG A 80 -17.36 0.84 -9.71
C ARG A 80 -16.90 0.47 -8.29
N ARG A 81 -17.21 -0.74 -7.83
CA ARG A 81 -16.74 -1.23 -6.54
C ARG A 81 -15.21 -1.33 -6.50
N VAL A 82 -14.59 -1.96 -7.50
CA VAL A 82 -13.13 -2.07 -7.58
C VAL A 82 -12.49 -0.69 -7.65
N TYR A 83 -13.03 0.23 -8.45
CA TYR A 83 -12.57 1.62 -8.49
C TYR A 83 -12.61 2.27 -7.11
N ARG A 84 -13.77 2.27 -6.45
CA ARG A 84 -13.95 2.84 -5.12
C ARG A 84 -12.97 2.22 -4.11
N ASP A 85 -12.92 0.90 -4.05
CA ASP A 85 -12.12 0.17 -3.08
C ASP A 85 -10.62 0.44 -3.32
N THR A 86 -10.16 0.56 -4.57
CA THR A 86 -8.79 0.92 -4.94
C THR A 86 -8.44 2.33 -4.50
N PHE A 87 -9.30 3.32 -4.78
CA PHE A 87 -9.02 4.71 -4.41
C PHE A 87 -9.35 5.04 -2.95
N TYR A 88 -9.96 4.14 -2.19
CA TYR A 88 -10.13 4.27 -0.74
C TYR A 88 -8.78 4.41 -0.02
N ASP A 89 -7.70 3.99 -0.63
CA ASP A 89 -6.33 4.19 -0.15
C ASP A 89 -6.00 5.67 0.10
N LEU A 90 -6.55 6.59 -0.68
CA LEU A 90 -6.41 8.04 -0.43
C LEU A 90 -6.96 8.44 0.94
N THR A 91 -8.05 7.83 1.36
CA THR A 91 -8.64 8.06 2.69
C THR A 91 -7.74 7.51 3.79
N LEU A 92 -7.25 6.27 3.66
CA LEU A 92 -6.37 5.65 4.63
C LEU A 92 -5.05 6.43 4.80
N TRP A 93 -4.44 6.84 3.71
CA TRP A 93 -3.20 7.61 3.76
C TRP A 93 -3.41 9.05 4.26
N CYS A 94 -4.57 9.65 3.98
CA CYS A 94 -4.93 10.94 4.57
C CYS A 94 -5.13 10.85 6.09
N GLU A 95 -5.75 9.78 6.59
CA GLU A 95 -5.84 9.50 8.02
C GLU A 95 -4.46 9.32 8.67
N ASN A 96 -3.56 8.58 8.01
CA ASN A 96 -2.20 8.39 8.49
C ASN A 96 -1.41 9.70 8.51
N CYS A 97 -1.57 10.53 7.48
CA CYS A 97 -0.97 11.85 7.43
C CYS A 97 -1.43 12.72 8.61
N TYR A 98 -2.73 12.72 8.89
CA TYR A 98 -3.26 13.46 10.03
C TYR A 98 -2.74 12.93 11.38
N LYS A 99 -2.66 11.62 11.55
CA LYS A 99 -2.11 11.00 12.78
C LYS A 99 -0.65 11.36 13.00
N ALA A 100 0.14 11.40 11.92
CA ALA A 100 1.59 11.64 12.00
C ALA A 100 1.96 13.14 12.09
N TYR A 101 1.21 14.01 11.42
CA TYR A 101 1.60 15.42 11.22
C TYR A 101 0.55 16.41 11.70
N GLY A 102 -0.66 15.98 12.09
CA GLY A 102 -1.78 16.88 12.40
C GLY A 102 -2.36 17.61 11.19
N GLU A 103 -2.00 17.20 9.96
CA GLU A 103 -2.39 17.80 8.70
C GLU A 103 -3.12 16.80 7.82
N TYR A 104 -4.23 17.21 7.19
CA TYR A 104 -4.86 16.39 6.16
C TYR A 104 -4.09 16.47 4.85
N GLY A 105 -3.93 15.33 4.18
CA GLY A 105 -3.20 15.26 2.93
C GLY A 105 -2.53 13.90 2.72
N ILE A 106 -1.57 13.86 1.81
CA ILE A 106 -0.79 12.65 1.49
C ILE A 106 0.68 12.91 1.78
N ALA A 107 1.27 12.11 2.68
CA ALA A 107 2.70 12.10 2.97
C ALA A 107 3.47 11.09 2.09
N GLN A 108 2.90 9.91 1.84
CA GLN A 108 3.45 8.85 0.96
C GLN A 108 2.95 9.03 -0.49
N TYR A 109 3.29 10.16 -1.09
CA TYR A 109 2.81 10.56 -2.40
C TYR A 109 3.31 9.68 -3.56
N ASP A 110 4.45 9.03 -3.44
CA ASP A 110 5.05 8.14 -4.43
C ASP A 110 4.32 6.80 -4.60
N TRP A 111 3.38 6.51 -3.71
CA TRP A 111 2.56 5.30 -3.78
C TRP A 111 1.47 5.36 -4.86
N PHE A 112 0.89 6.55 -5.12
CA PHE A 112 -0.38 6.69 -5.86
C PHE A 112 -0.28 6.62 -7.39
N CYS A 113 0.89 6.67 -7.99
CA CYS A 113 1.02 6.50 -9.44
C CYS A 113 0.44 5.15 -9.92
N ARG A 114 0.57 4.09 -9.12
CA ARG A 114 0.06 2.75 -9.39
C ARG A 114 -1.47 2.67 -9.52
N HIS A 115 -2.17 3.49 -8.76
CA HIS A 115 -3.63 3.60 -8.80
C HIS A 115 -4.09 4.33 -10.07
N LEU A 116 -3.35 5.36 -10.46
CA LEU A 116 -3.67 6.23 -11.59
C LEU A 116 -3.28 5.62 -12.95
N ASP A 117 -2.23 4.83 -13.01
CA ASP A 117 -1.84 4.10 -14.22
C ASP A 117 -2.60 2.78 -14.39
N MET A 118 -3.40 2.40 -13.38
CA MET A 118 -4.21 1.17 -13.36
C MET A 118 -3.35 -0.10 -13.32
N SER A 119 -2.19 -0.06 -12.70
CA SER A 119 -1.37 -1.25 -12.43
C SER A 119 -1.76 -1.94 -11.12
N LEU A 120 -2.34 -1.20 -10.16
CA LEU A 120 -2.76 -1.68 -8.85
C LEU A 120 -4.27 -1.61 -8.66
N PHE A 121 -4.85 -2.69 -8.12
CA PHE A 121 -6.29 -2.78 -7.79
C PHE A 121 -6.49 -3.39 -6.41
N ARG A 122 -7.39 -2.81 -5.61
CA ARG A 122 -7.85 -3.41 -4.37
C ARG A 122 -9.00 -4.39 -4.67
N LEU A 123 -8.78 -5.65 -4.35
CA LEU A 123 -9.75 -6.74 -4.56
C LEU A 123 -10.04 -7.40 -3.20
N GLY A 124 -11.03 -6.89 -2.51
CA GLY A 124 -11.34 -7.30 -1.14
C GLY A 124 -10.36 -6.73 -0.13
N ARG A 125 -9.73 -7.59 0.70
CA ARG A 125 -8.83 -7.18 1.78
C ARG A 125 -7.44 -6.79 1.30
N LEU A 126 -6.99 -7.31 0.15
CA LEU A 126 -5.64 -7.15 -0.38
C LEU A 126 -5.62 -6.27 -1.63
N GLU A 127 -4.45 -5.77 -1.95
CA GLU A 127 -4.16 -5.07 -3.19
C GLU A 127 -3.23 -5.89 -4.05
N PHE A 128 -3.41 -5.78 -5.35
CA PHE A 128 -2.73 -6.58 -6.35
C PHE A 128 -2.21 -5.67 -7.45
N GLU A 129 -0.90 -5.68 -7.67
CA GLU A 129 -0.21 -4.86 -8.64
C GLU A 129 0.46 -5.73 -9.70
N ARG A 130 0.19 -5.49 -10.98
CA ARG A 130 0.86 -6.19 -12.07
C ARG A 130 2.20 -5.51 -12.35
N ILE A 131 3.30 -6.24 -12.10
CA ILE A 131 4.66 -5.75 -12.27
C ILE A 131 5.54 -6.76 -13.01
N PRO A 132 6.66 -6.33 -13.63
CA PRO A 132 7.75 -7.24 -13.95
C PRO A 132 8.42 -7.73 -12.65
N SER A 133 8.70 -9.02 -12.55
CA SER A 133 9.37 -9.59 -11.37
C SER A 133 10.73 -8.93 -11.13
N LEU A 134 10.96 -8.56 -9.88
CA LEU A 134 12.27 -8.10 -9.40
C LEU A 134 13.16 -9.26 -8.94
N TRP A 135 12.58 -10.45 -8.82
CA TRP A 135 13.22 -11.63 -8.24
C TRP A 135 13.40 -12.75 -9.25
N GLU A 136 14.42 -13.54 -9.00
CA GLU A 136 14.65 -14.85 -9.61
C GLU A 136 14.18 -15.89 -8.62
N ILE A 137 13.17 -16.70 -8.96
CA ILE A 137 12.57 -17.69 -8.06
C ILE A 137 12.55 -19.04 -8.76
N GLN A 138 13.12 -20.02 -8.10
CA GLN A 138 13.03 -21.42 -8.52
C GLN A 138 12.59 -22.26 -7.32
N THR A 139 11.40 -22.80 -7.38
CA THR A 139 10.85 -23.72 -6.37
C THR A 139 10.02 -24.80 -7.05
N ASP A 140 9.59 -25.83 -6.32
CA ASP A 140 8.84 -26.95 -6.87
C ASP A 140 7.54 -26.47 -7.57
N GLY A 141 7.54 -26.57 -8.90
CA GLY A 141 6.40 -26.21 -9.75
C GLY A 141 6.30 -24.74 -10.15
N ILE A 142 7.17 -23.85 -9.66
CA ILE A 142 7.17 -22.42 -10.00
C ILE A 142 8.58 -21.99 -10.40
N SER A 143 8.69 -21.40 -11.59
CA SER A 143 9.89 -20.74 -12.09
C SER A 143 9.53 -19.34 -12.52
N VAL A 144 10.19 -18.32 -11.96
CA VAL A 144 10.00 -16.90 -12.28
C VAL A 144 11.36 -16.29 -12.50
N HIS A 145 11.54 -15.64 -13.65
CA HIS A 145 12.75 -14.89 -13.96
C HIS A 145 12.54 -13.39 -13.77
N LYS A 146 13.62 -12.65 -13.55
CA LYS A 146 13.53 -11.18 -13.52
C LYS A 146 12.93 -10.66 -14.81
N GLY A 147 11.92 -9.80 -14.70
CA GLY A 147 11.19 -9.23 -15.83
C GLY A 147 9.95 -10.02 -16.23
N ASP A 148 9.75 -11.25 -15.76
CA ASP A 148 8.52 -11.99 -16.01
C ASP A 148 7.32 -11.27 -15.39
N PRO A 149 6.15 -11.27 -16.04
CA PRO A 149 4.95 -10.65 -15.49
C PRO A 149 4.45 -11.43 -14.27
N VAL A 150 4.33 -10.75 -13.14
CA VAL A 150 3.80 -11.30 -11.88
C VAL A 150 2.80 -10.33 -11.26
N ILE A 151 2.04 -10.82 -10.30
CA ILE A 151 1.17 -9.99 -9.46
C ILE A 151 1.83 -9.81 -8.09
N SER A 152 2.24 -8.60 -7.78
CA SER A 152 2.68 -8.21 -6.44
C SER A 152 1.47 -8.03 -5.53
N VAL A 153 1.49 -8.69 -4.38
CA VAL A 153 0.42 -8.61 -3.38
C VAL A 153 0.82 -7.63 -2.30
N HIS A 154 -0.01 -6.60 -2.10
CA HIS A 154 0.18 -5.61 -1.04
C HIS A 154 -0.88 -5.78 0.03
N ILE A 155 -0.53 -5.44 1.26
CA ILE A 155 -1.37 -5.60 2.45
C ILE A 155 -1.68 -4.21 3.00
N PRO A 156 -2.78 -3.58 2.55
CA PRO A 156 -3.12 -2.24 3.00
C PRO A 156 -3.48 -2.22 4.49
N GLN A 157 -3.28 -1.07 5.14
CA GLN A 157 -3.69 -0.83 6.51
C GLN A 157 -5.22 -0.79 6.65
N GLY A 158 -5.70 -0.76 7.89
CA GLY A 158 -7.10 -0.54 8.25
C GLY A 158 -7.75 -1.80 8.80
N GLU A 159 -8.37 -2.61 7.97
CA GLU A 159 -9.13 -3.77 8.41
C GLU A 159 -8.25 -4.91 8.93
N LYS A 160 -8.82 -5.75 9.81
CA LYS A 160 -8.14 -6.93 10.31
C LYS A 160 -7.75 -7.87 9.16
N LEU A 161 -6.61 -8.55 9.32
CA LEU A 161 -6.14 -9.58 8.39
C LEU A 161 -6.81 -10.93 8.70
N GLU A 162 -8.14 -11.02 8.50
CA GLU A 162 -8.85 -12.27 8.66
C GLU A 162 -8.49 -13.20 7.49
N LEU A 163 -8.16 -14.46 7.80
CA LEU A 163 -7.69 -15.43 6.80
C LEU A 163 -8.68 -15.61 5.65
N ASP A 164 -9.97 -15.75 5.97
CA ASP A 164 -11.03 -15.93 4.96
C ASP A 164 -11.17 -14.71 4.04
N ALA A 165 -10.99 -13.49 4.57
CA ALA A 165 -11.01 -12.27 3.78
C ALA A 165 -9.81 -12.18 2.83
N CYS A 166 -8.64 -12.64 3.26
CA CYS A 166 -7.46 -12.73 2.41
C CYS A 166 -7.63 -13.80 1.32
N LEU A 167 -8.17 -14.97 1.65
CA LEU A 167 -8.48 -16.01 0.66
C LEU A 167 -9.52 -15.54 -0.36
N ASP A 168 -10.55 -14.82 0.08
CA ASP A 168 -11.54 -14.23 -0.83
C ASP A 168 -10.91 -13.20 -1.77
N SER A 169 -9.92 -12.42 -1.30
CA SER A 169 -9.16 -11.49 -2.15
C SER A 169 -8.43 -12.20 -3.28
N PHE A 170 -7.80 -13.33 -3.03
CA PHE A 170 -7.16 -14.14 -4.07
C PHE A 170 -8.18 -14.69 -5.08
N ARG A 171 -9.35 -15.18 -4.62
CA ARG A 171 -10.43 -15.61 -5.52
C ARG A 171 -10.91 -14.48 -6.41
N GLN A 172 -11.05 -13.26 -5.86
CA GLN A 172 -11.41 -12.08 -6.65
C GLN A 172 -10.31 -11.73 -7.67
N ALA A 173 -9.04 -11.84 -7.29
CA ALA A 173 -7.90 -11.58 -8.16
C ALA A 173 -7.83 -12.60 -9.33
N GLU A 174 -8.04 -13.88 -9.09
CA GLU A 174 -8.11 -14.92 -10.12
C GLU A 174 -9.26 -14.65 -11.12
N GLN A 175 -10.42 -14.21 -10.63
CA GLN A 175 -11.55 -13.84 -11.48
C GLN A 175 -11.28 -12.56 -12.28
N PHE A 176 -10.53 -11.61 -11.69
CA PHE A 176 -10.22 -10.32 -12.30
C PHE A 176 -9.26 -10.50 -13.50
N TRP A 177 -8.16 -11.24 -13.35
CA TRP A 177 -7.20 -11.43 -14.42
C TRP A 177 -7.49 -12.58 -15.39
N LYS A 178 -8.41 -13.48 -15.06
CA LYS A 178 -8.86 -14.62 -15.91
C LYS A 178 -7.78 -15.59 -16.40
N GLU A 179 -6.52 -15.21 -16.33
CA GLU A 179 -5.35 -16.02 -16.72
C GLU A 179 -4.63 -16.48 -15.44
N LYS A 180 -3.94 -17.61 -15.53
CA LYS A 180 -3.11 -18.08 -14.43
C LYS A 180 -1.98 -17.08 -14.18
N GLN A 181 -1.95 -16.53 -12.98
CA GLN A 181 -0.92 -15.58 -12.53
C GLN A 181 -0.03 -16.22 -11.47
N VAL A 182 1.20 -15.70 -11.34
CA VAL A 182 2.04 -15.95 -10.16
C VAL A 182 1.88 -14.76 -9.24
N TYR A 183 1.47 -15.02 -8.00
CA TYR A 183 1.30 -13.99 -6.97
C TYR A 183 2.48 -14.02 -6.02
N LEU A 184 3.16 -12.89 -5.89
CA LEU A 184 4.31 -12.69 -5.01
C LEU A 184 3.97 -11.65 -3.94
N CYS A 185 4.40 -11.89 -2.72
CA CYS A 185 4.30 -10.90 -1.65
C CYS A 185 5.68 -10.75 -1.00
N HIS A 186 6.24 -9.56 -1.03
CA HIS A 186 7.43 -9.19 -0.26
C HIS A 186 7.01 -8.26 0.86
N SER A 187 7.10 -8.72 2.11
CA SER A 187 6.61 -7.97 3.27
C SER A 187 7.28 -8.42 4.55
N TRP A 188 7.44 -7.49 5.48
CA TRP A 188 7.84 -7.81 6.85
C TRP A 188 6.83 -8.76 7.53
N LEU A 189 5.54 -8.70 7.16
CA LEU A 189 4.50 -9.61 7.67
C LEU A 189 4.75 -11.08 7.29
N LEU A 190 5.58 -11.33 6.28
CA LEU A 190 5.98 -12.68 5.87
C LEU A 190 7.33 -13.11 6.46
N TYR A 191 7.94 -12.31 7.34
CA TYR A 191 9.17 -12.70 8.00
C TYR A 191 8.95 -13.92 8.93
N PRO A 192 9.60 -15.07 8.69
CA PRO A 192 9.33 -16.29 9.47
C PRO A 192 9.67 -16.17 10.96
N GLY A 193 10.60 -15.27 11.33
CA GLY A 193 10.96 -14.99 12.71
C GLY A 193 9.86 -14.36 13.56
N LEU A 194 8.77 -13.87 12.94
CA LEU A 194 7.61 -13.36 13.69
C LEU A 194 6.96 -14.40 14.61
N LYS A 195 7.11 -15.69 14.31
CA LYS A 195 6.64 -16.78 15.19
C LYS A 195 7.26 -16.77 16.59
N GLU A 196 8.45 -16.16 16.74
CA GLU A 196 9.15 -16.07 18.02
C GLU A 196 8.60 -14.92 18.90
N ILE A 197 7.90 -13.96 18.28
CA ILE A 197 7.40 -12.74 18.93
C ILE A 197 5.88 -12.60 18.92
N MET A 198 5.19 -13.45 18.17
CA MET A 198 3.72 -13.43 18.05
C MET A 198 3.11 -14.72 18.56
N LYS A 199 1.86 -14.64 19.03
CA LYS A 199 1.08 -15.82 19.41
C LYS A 199 0.70 -16.62 18.15
N PRO A 200 0.63 -17.97 18.23
CA PRO A 200 0.25 -18.81 17.10
C PRO A 200 -1.08 -18.44 16.43
N GLU A 201 -2.02 -17.90 17.19
CA GLU A 201 -3.36 -17.49 16.72
C GLU A 201 -3.35 -16.10 16.07
N SER A 202 -2.19 -15.47 15.93
CA SER A 202 -2.07 -14.17 15.28
C SER A 202 -2.54 -14.24 13.81
N ASN A 203 -3.38 -13.29 13.39
CA ASN A 203 -3.81 -13.17 12.00
C ASN A 203 -2.62 -13.01 11.03
N ILE A 204 -1.52 -12.43 11.48
CA ILE A 204 -0.28 -12.30 10.69
C ILE A 204 0.33 -13.69 10.44
N LEU A 205 0.44 -14.52 11.47
CA LEU A 205 0.97 -15.88 11.29
C LEU A 205 0.01 -16.77 10.48
N GLN A 206 -1.30 -16.56 10.60
CA GLN A 206 -2.27 -17.23 9.73
C GLN A 206 -2.13 -16.77 8.27
N LEU A 207 -1.94 -15.47 8.01
CA LEU A 207 -1.66 -14.97 6.67
C LEU A 207 -0.41 -15.64 6.07
N GLN A 208 0.66 -15.81 6.86
CA GLN A 208 1.90 -16.48 6.38
C GLN A 208 1.64 -17.88 5.84
N THR A 209 0.61 -18.59 6.34
CA THR A 209 0.28 -19.93 5.85
C THR A 209 -0.22 -19.96 4.41
N LEU A 210 -0.63 -18.84 3.86
CA LEU A 210 -1.06 -18.71 2.47
C LEU A 210 0.12 -18.69 1.49
N PHE A 211 1.35 -18.52 1.98
CA PHE A 211 2.52 -18.31 1.15
C PHE A 211 3.60 -19.37 1.41
N HIS A 212 4.21 -19.82 0.35
CA HIS A 212 5.51 -20.51 0.43
C HIS A 212 6.61 -19.46 0.46
N ILE A 213 7.31 -19.33 1.60
CA ILE A 213 8.39 -18.34 1.77
C ILE A 213 9.63 -18.85 1.07
N VAL A 214 10.07 -18.14 0.04
CA VAL A 214 11.20 -18.53 -0.84
C VAL A 214 12.49 -17.78 -0.53
N ALA A 215 12.40 -16.60 0.11
CA ALA A 215 13.57 -15.84 0.51
C ALA A 215 13.24 -14.97 1.74
N VAL A 216 14.28 -14.59 2.45
CA VAL A 216 14.24 -13.62 3.55
C VAL A 216 15.40 -12.65 3.36
N ASP A 217 15.14 -11.36 3.57
CA ASP A 217 16.17 -10.34 3.59
C ASP A 217 16.10 -9.48 4.86
N PHE A 218 17.17 -8.75 5.10
CA PHE A 218 17.36 -7.85 6.23
C PHE A 218 17.89 -6.49 5.78
N GLU A 219 17.69 -6.14 4.51
CA GLU A 219 18.20 -4.89 3.93
C GLU A 219 17.47 -3.67 4.44
N GLY A 220 16.15 -3.82 4.66
CA GLY A 220 15.29 -2.78 5.19
C GLY A 220 15.01 -2.94 6.67
N ARG A 221 14.55 -1.86 7.30
CA ARG A 221 14.06 -1.86 8.69
C ARG A 221 12.55 -1.61 8.75
N GLU A 222 11.82 -1.97 7.69
CA GLU A 222 10.39 -1.75 7.61
C GLU A 222 9.62 -2.38 8.79
N ALA A 223 9.99 -3.59 9.20
CA ALA A 223 9.37 -4.25 10.35
C ALA A 223 9.49 -3.41 11.62
N GLU A 224 10.65 -2.82 11.88
CA GLU A 224 10.88 -1.97 13.05
C GLU A 224 10.04 -0.68 12.94
N GLU A 225 10.06 -0.02 11.78
CA GLU A 225 9.27 1.19 11.53
C GLU A 225 7.76 0.94 11.72
N ARG A 226 7.25 -0.18 11.20
CA ARG A 226 5.83 -0.55 11.32
C ARG A 226 5.42 -0.94 12.75
N ILE A 227 6.30 -1.57 13.50
CA ILE A 227 6.02 -2.00 14.88
C ILE A 227 6.13 -0.84 15.87
N PHE A 228 7.15 0.01 15.71
CA PHE A 228 7.47 1.05 16.68
C PHE A 228 7.04 2.46 16.27
N GLY A 229 6.78 2.69 14.98
CA GLY A 229 6.42 4.00 14.41
C GLY A 229 7.61 4.89 14.07
N GLU A 230 8.80 4.56 14.58
CA GLU A 230 10.06 5.28 14.35
C GLU A 230 11.23 4.30 14.35
N LEU A 231 12.38 4.75 13.84
CA LEU A 231 13.59 3.96 13.79
C LEU A 231 14.60 4.46 14.82
N GLU A 232 14.97 3.58 15.75
CA GLU A 232 15.98 3.83 16.76
C GLU A 232 17.33 3.16 16.41
N THR A 233 18.42 3.78 16.79
CA THR A 233 19.78 3.20 16.63
C THR A 233 20.03 2.11 17.67
N ASP A 234 19.53 2.31 18.88
CA ASP A 234 19.66 1.39 20.00
C ASP A 234 18.27 0.80 20.33
N PRO A 235 18.11 -0.53 20.23
CA PRO A 235 16.82 -1.17 20.55
C PRO A 235 16.29 -0.88 21.97
N ARG A 236 17.16 -0.44 22.90
CA ARG A 236 16.75 -0.04 24.24
C ARG A 236 15.86 1.19 24.27
N ASN A 237 15.87 2.00 23.21
CA ASN A 237 15.08 3.22 23.12
C ASN A 237 13.68 2.98 22.54
N TYR A 238 13.42 1.82 21.94
CA TYR A 238 12.09 1.53 21.40
C TYR A 238 11.01 1.46 22.47
N ALA A 239 9.83 1.95 22.12
CA ALA A 239 8.62 1.90 22.95
C ALA A 239 8.21 0.47 23.33
N GLU A 240 7.52 0.32 24.46
CA GLU A 240 7.01 -0.96 24.99
C GLU A 240 5.49 -0.92 25.28
N ASP A 241 4.76 -0.05 24.57
CA ASP A 241 3.34 0.21 24.84
C ASP A 241 2.46 -1.00 24.53
N THR A 242 2.75 -1.70 23.43
CA THR A 242 2.00 -2.89 23.00
C THR A 242 2.73 -4.19 23.33
N SER A 243 1.99 -5.30 23.36
CA SER A 243 2.59 -6.64 23.54
C SER A 243 3.57 -7.00 22.42
N LEU A 244 3.28 -6.56 21.17
CA LEU A 244 4.15 -6.79 20.02
C LEU A 244 5.44 -5.97 20.15
N GLN A 245 5.36 -4.70 20.54
CA GLN A 245 6.54 -3.86 20.77
C GLN A 245 7.47 -4.47 21.83
N ARG A 246 6.92 -4.89 22.97
CA ARG A 246 7.71 -5.56 24.03
C ARG A 246 8.41 -6.82 23.53
N ALA A 247 7.70 -7.67 22.78
CA ALA A 247 8.27 -8.90 22.25
C ALA A 247 9.34 -8.64 21.16
N ALA A 248 9.06 -7.71 20.24
CA ALA A 248 9.99 -7.31 19.17
C ALA A 248 11.25 -6.66 19.75
N ARG A 249 11.11 -5.75 20.72
CA ARG A 249 12.25 -5.13 21.40
C ARG A 249 13.14 -6.16 22.10
N LYS A 250 12.53 -7.12 22.82
CA LYS A 250 13.26 -8.21 23.46
C LYS A 250 14.03 -9.06 22.42
N TYR A 251 13.40 -9.34 21.28
CA TYR A 251 13.99 -10.08 20.16
C TYR A 251 15.21 -9.34 19.60
N LEU A 252 15.11 -8.04 19.36
CA LEU A 252 16.22 -7.21 18.90
C LEU A 252 17.35 -7.14 19.96
N LEU A 253 17.03 -7.04 21.25
CA LEU A 253 18.00 -7.01 22.34
C LEU A 253 18.75 -8.34 22.52
N SER A 254 18.21 -9.47 22.03
CA SER A 254 18.92 -10.75 22.01
C SER A 254 19.93 -10.86 20.86
N GLY A 255 20.08 -9.83 20.02
CA GLY A 255 20.98 -9.81 18.89
C GLY A 255 20.38 -10.29 17.57
N GLU A 256 19.09 -10.64 17.59
CA GLU A 256 18.34 -11.03 16.41
C GLU A 256 17.93 -9.79 15.58
N LYS A 257 17.51 -10.03 14.33
CA LYS A 257 17.06 -8.97 13.42
C LYS A 257 15.64 -9.25 12.94
N LEU A 258 14.86 -8.20 12.77
CA LEU A 258 13.60 -8.26 12.05
C LEU A 258 13.87 -8.06 10.55
N GLY A 259 13.29 -8.90 9.72
CA GLY A 259 13.49 -8.87 8.28
C GLY A 259 12.17 -8.85 7.51
N SER A 260 12.26 -9.04 6.20
CA SER A 260 11.14 -9.23 5.30
C SER A 260 11.21 -10.61 4.65
N GLY A 261 10.05 -11.21 4.40
CA GLY A 261 9.93 -12.47 3.66
C GLY A 261 9.38 -12.23 2.25
N LEU A 262 9.94 -12.92 1.27
CA LEU A 262 9.36 -13.06 -0.06
C LEU A 262 8.58 -14.37 -0.10
N GLY A 263 7.30 -14.29 -0.32
CA GLY A 263 6.40 -15.44 -0.40
C GLY A 263 5.73 -15.56 -1.77
N VAL A 264 5.52 -16.81 -2.19
CA VAL A 264 4.72 -17.17 -3.36
C VAL A 264 3.40 -17.75 -2.85
N TRP A 265 2.28 -17.25 -3.34
CA TRP A 265 0.97 -17.82 -3.02
C TRP A 265 0.79 -19.15 -3.76
N THR A 266 0.32 -20.18 -3.06
CA THR A 266 0.31 -21.56 -3.55
C THR A 266 -1.09 -22.09 -3.87
N GLY A 267 -2.16 -21.26 -3.69
CA GLY A 267 -3.51 -21.63 -4.06
C GLY A 267 -4.22 -22.51 -3.04
#